data_77f8b53e87987bace2376b60afe7d9a0
#
_entry.id   77f8b53e87987bace2376b60afe7d9a0
#
_cell.length_a   1.000
_cell.length_b   1.000
_cell.length_c   1.000
_cell.angle_alpha   90.00
_cell.angle_beta   90.00
_cell.angle_gamma   90.00
#
_symmetry.space_group_name_H-M   'P 1'
#
loop_
_entity.id
_entity.type
_entity.pdbx_description
1 polymer ?
#
loop_
_entity_poly.entity_id
_entity_poly.type
_entity_poly.pdbx_seq_one_letter_code
_entity_poly.pdbx_strand_id
1 'polypeptide(L)'
;MLSPAEALRRSLDRAAQQGEALCLSLGHAARSQKLPPAALIRFLIAAEGGSLAKELHRAKIDATPAAITQRRAQIPPEVFREVFTRFNASSVYGRPKNGYKGYRVLAGDGTAINMARNPNA
;
A
#
# COMPACT_ATOMS: atom_id res chain seq x y z
N MET A 1 -19.09 -16.15 8.35
CA MET A 1 -18.95 -15.10 7.30
C MET A 1 -18.09 -13.98 7.84
N LEU A 2 -17.13 -13.52 7.10
CA LEU A 2 -16.26 -12.42 7.52
C LEU A 2 -17.00 -11.09 7.41
N SER A 3 -16.76 -10.18 8.36
CA SER A 3 -17.17 -8.80 8.21
C SER A 3 -16.42 -8.12 7.05
N PRO A 4 -16.98 -7.05 6.43
CA PRO A 4 -16.27 -6.30 5.38
C PRO A 4 -14.88 -5.82 5.81
N ALA A 5 -14.73 -5.39 7.06
CA ALA A 5 -13.45 -4.94 7.60
C ALA A 5 -12.43 -6.08 7.71
N GLU A 6 -12.85 -7.25 8.14
CA GLU A 6 -11.99 -8.44 8.21
C GLU A 6 -11.59 -8.92 6.82
N ALA A 7 -12.52 -8.90 5.87
CA ALA A 7 -12.25 -9.25 4.49
C ALA A 7 -11.22 -8.30 3.85
N LEU A 8 -11.36 -6.98 4.11
CA LEU A 8 -10.40 -5.97 3.67
C LEU A 8 -9.01 -6.23 4.27
N ARG A 9 -8.95 -6.44 5.59
CA ARG A 9 -7.69 -6.70 6.29
C ARG A 9 -6.98 -7.92 5.72
N ARG A 10 -7.69 -9.02 5.51
CA ARG A 10 -7.11 -10.24 4.92
C ARG A 10 -6.59 -10.01 3.50
N SER A 11 -7.31 -9.23 2.69
CA SER A 11 -6.87 -8.89 1.34
C SER A 11 -5.60 -8.05 1.34
N LEU A 12 -5.50 -7.07 2.25
CA LEU A 12 -4.31 -6.26 2.43
C LEU A 12 -3.12 -7.08 2.92
N ASP A 13 -3.32 -7.95 3.91
CA ASP A 13 -2.28 -8.83 4.44
C ASP A 13 -1.74 -9.76 3.36
N ARG A 14 -2.62 -10.35 2.58
CA ARG A 14 -2.24 -11.22 1.46
C ARG A 14 -1.44 -10.46 0.41
N ALA A 15 -1.92 -9.29 0.00
CA ALA A 15 -1.23 -8.45 -0.98
C ALA A 15 0.15 -8.01 -0.48
N ALA A 16 0.28 -7.64 0.80
CA ALA A 16 1.55 -7.26 1.40
C ALA A 16 2.54 -8.44 1.45
N GLN A 17 2.07 -9.64 1.79
CA GLN A 17 2.89 -10.86 1.78
C GLN A 17 3.37 -11.20 0.37
N GLN A 18 2.52 -11.05 -0.62
CA GLN A 18 2.90 -11.27 -2.02
C GLN A 18 3.91 -10.23 -2.50
N GLY A 19 3.77 -8.97 -2.07
CA GLY A 19 4.76 -7.93 -2.31
C GLY A 19 6.11 -8.24 -1.69
N GLU A 20 6.13 -8.78 -0.46
CA GLU A 20 7.35 -9.25 0.21
C GLU A 20 8.01 -10.39 -0.57
N ALA A 21 7.24 -11.38 -1.00
CA ALA A 21 7.75 -12.49 -1.79
C ALA A 21 8.39 -12.00 -3.10
N LEU A 22 7.81 -11.00 -3.74
CA LEU A 22 8.39 -10.39 -4.94
C LEU A 22 9.67 -9.63 -4.62
N CYS A 23 9.74 -8.89 -3.52
CA CYS A 23 10.97 -8.25 -3.06
C CYS A 23 12.11 -9.26 -2.92
N LEU A 24 11.83 -10.39 -2.27
CA LEU A 24 12.82 -11.46 -2.08
C LEU A 24 13.25 -12.07 -3.40
N SER A 25 12.33 -12.28 -4.33
CA SER A 25 12.63 -12.85 -5.66
C SER A 25 13.49 -11.90 -6.51
N LEU A 26 13.39 -10.59 -6.29
CA LEU A 26 14.20 -9.59 -6.96
C LEU A 26 15.56 -9.35 -6.26
N GLY A 27 15.94 -10.17 -5.28
CA GLY A 27 17.21 -10.07 -4.60
C GLY A 27 17.27 -8.99 -3.50
N HIS A 28 16.17 -8.37 -3.18
CA HIS A 28 16.08 -7.45 -2.06
C HIS A 28 15.93 -8.26 -0.76
N ALA A 29 17.06 -8.74 -0.27
CA ALA A 29 17.08 -9.49 0.97
C ALA A 29 16.53 -8.63 2.11
N ALA A 30 15.49 -9.11 2.73
CA ALA A 30 15.10 -8.65 4.05
C ALA A 30 16.20 -9.03 5.03
N ARG A 31 17.30 -8.29 5.03
CA ARG A 31 18.25 -8.42 6.12
C ARG A 31 17.58 -7.94 7.37
N SER A 32 17.17 -8.82 8.09
CA SER A 32 16.73 -8.83 9.44
C SER A 32 15.79 -7.81 9.86
N GLN A 33 14.56 -8.05 10.14
CA GLN A 33 14.55 -7.01 10.63
C GLN A 33 13.38 -6.56 11.38
N LYS A 34 13.54 -5.53 12.11
CA LYS A 34 12.55 -4.78 12.86
C LYS A 34 11.34 -4.38 12.00
N LEU A 35 11.53 -4.30 10.69
CA LEU A 35 10.47 -3.94 9.74
C LEU A 35 10.64 -4.72 8.42
N PRO A 36 10.07 -5.92 8.31
CA PRO A 36 10.08 -6.67 7.07
C PRO A 36 9.26 -5.97 5.97
N PRO A 37 9.50 -6.27 4.68
CA PRO A 37 8.81 -5.60 3.57
C PRO A 37 7.28 -5.64 3.67
N ALA A 38 6.69 -6.75 4.08
CA ALA A 38 5.24 -6.84 4.26
C ALA A 38 4.72 -5.85 5.31
N ALA A 39 5.43 -5.68 6.43
CA ALA A 39 5.07 -4.74 7.47
C ALA A 39 5.22 -3.29 6.99
N LEU A 40 6.27 -2.99 6.22
CA LEU A 40 6.46 -1.68 5.62
C LEU A 40 5.36 -1.33 4.63
N ILE A 41 5.00 -2.26 3.76
CA ILE A 41 3.91 -2.07 2.79
C ILE A 41 2.59 -1.80 3.51
N ARG A 42 2.26 -2.59 4.54
CA ARG A 42 1.05 -2.36 5.35
C ARG A 42 1.06 -1.00 6.04
N PHE A 43 2.20 -0.62 6.59
CA PHE A 43 2.36 0.70 7.22
C PHE A 43 2.10 1.83 6.22
N LEU A 44 2.67 1.77 5.03
CA LEU A 44 2.49 2.79 3.99
C LEU A 44 1.05 2.89 3.51
N ILE A 45 0.36 1.77 3.37
CA ILE A 45 -1.06 1.74 2.97
C ILE A 45 -1.95 2.32 4.07
N ALA A 46 -1.66 2.04 5.33
CA ALA A 46 -2.47 2.48 6.46
C ALA A 46 -2.18 3.93 6.89
N ALA A 47 -1.17 4.58 6.34
CA ALA A 47 -0.81 5.95 6.69
C ALA A 47 -1.91 6.94 6.29
N GLU A 48 -2.20 7.88 7.18
CA GLU A 48 -3.29 8.86 7.00
C GLU A 48 -2.80 10.25 6.56
N GLY A 49 -1.55 10.34 6.08
CA GLY A 49 -0.98 11.60 5.60
C GLY A 49 -0.40 12.50 6.66
N GLY A 50 -0.25 12.04 7.88
CA GLY A 50 0.48 12.73 8.95
C GLY A 50 2.00 12.67 8.76
N SER A 51 2.75 13.29 9.66
CA SER A 51 4.20 13.15 9.67
C SER A 51 4.60 11.69 9.92
N LEU A 52 5.72 11.25 9.36
CA LEU A 52 6.20 9.88 9.57
C LEU A 52 6.40 9.55 11.05
N ALA A 53 6.85 10.51 11.85
CA ALA A 53 7.01 10.31 13.29
C ALA A 53 5.68 10.00 13.98
N LYS A 54 4.61 10.73 13.66
CA LYS A 54 3.26 10.48 14.19
C LYS A 54 2.71 9.14 13.72
N GLU A 55 2.88 8.81 12.44
CA GLU A 55 2.42 7.55 11.88
C GLU A 55 3.10 6.34 12.51
N LEU A 56 4.42 6.42 12.74
CA LEU A 56 5.19 5.38 13.42
C LEU A 56 4.74 5.20 14.87
N HIS A 57 4.51 6.30 15.57
CA HIS A 57 4.00 6.25 16.94
C HIS A 57 2.63 5.59 17.00
N ARG A 58 1.72 5.97 16.11
CA ARG A 58 0.38 5.38 16.04
C ARG A 58 0.42 3.90 15.71
N ALA A 59 1.29 3.49 14.78
CA ALA A 59 1.45 2.09 14.39
C ALA A 59 2.26 1.27 15.41
N LYS A 60 2.81 1.90 16.46
CA LYS A 60 3.68 1.27 17.46
C LYS A 60 4.90 0.59 16.83
N ILE A 61 5.47 1.23 15.84
CA ILE A 61 6.68 0.74 15.15
C ILE A 61 7.90 1.46 15.71
N ASP A 62 8.84 0.68 16.21
CA ASP A 62 10.14 1.19 16.71
C ASP A 62 11.11 1.36 15.54
N ALA A 63 10.94 2.44 14.79
CA ALA A 63 11.81 2.83 13.70
C ALA A 63 11.85 4.36 13.58
N THR A 64 12.93 4.88 13.02
CA THR A 64 13.05 6.32 12.76
C THR A 64 12.42 6.70 11.43
N PRO A 65 11.93 7.93 11.25
CA PRO A 65 11.46 8.42 9.95
C PRO A 65 12.50 8.27 8.83
N ALA A 66 13.79 8.51 9.14
CA ALA A 66 14.87 8.32 8.18
C ALA A 66 15.00 6.86 7.73
N ALA A 67 14.88 5.90 8.64
CA ALA A 67 14.92 4.48 8.32
C ALA A 67 13.76 4.09 7.40
N ILE A 68 12.56 4.59 7.64
CA ILE A 68 11.39 4.36 6.78
C ILE A 68 11.64 4.91 5.38
N THR A 69 12.14 6.12 5.27
CA THR A 69 12.44 6.75 3.97
C THR A 69 13.46 5.94 3.18
N GLN A 70 14.54 5.51 3.82
CA GLN A 70 15.55 4.67 3.18
C GLN A 70 15.00 3.31 2.75
N ARG A 71 14.23 2.66 3.62
CA ARG A 71 13.63 1.35 3.33
C ARG A 71 12.64 1.44 2.18
N ARG A 72 11.80 2.45 2.16
CA ARG A 72 10.85 2.68 1.07
C ARG A 72 11.57 2.85 -0.27
N ALA A 73 12.66 3.59 -0.29
CA ALA A 73 13.44 3.81 -1.50
C ALA A 73 14.10 2.53 -2.03
N GLN A 74 14.32 1.53 -1.18
CA GLN A 74 14.90 0.25 -1.57
C GLN A 74 13.89 -0.73 -2.18
N ILE A 75 12.60 -0.50 -1.99
CA ILE A 75 11.56 -1.36 -2.57
C ILE A 75 11.37 -0.97 -4.04
N PRO A 76 11.54 -1.91 -4.98
CA PRO A 76 11.31 -1.62 -6.39
C PRO A 76 9.86 -1.18 -6.67
N PRO A 77 9.64 -0.21 -7.57
CA PRO A 77 8.28 0.24 -7.91
C PRO A 77 7.37 -0.88 -8.42
N GLU A 78 7.94 -1.91 -9.04
CA GLU A 78 7.23 -3.09 -9.53
C GLU A 78 6.50 -3.82 -8.41
N VAL A 79 7.05 -3.83 -7.21
CA VAL A 79 6.42 -4.44 -6.03
C VAL A 79 5.10 -3.76 -5.70
N PHE A 80 5.08 -2.43 -5.71
CA PHE A 80 3.85 -1.66 -5.45
C PHE A 80 2.82 -1.86 -6.56
N ARG A 81 3.27 -1.95 -7.82
CA ARG A 81 2.39 -2.27 -8.95
C ARG A 81 1.74 -3.63 -8.76
N GLU A 82 2.52 -4.63 -8.37
CA GLU A 82 2.02 -5.99 -8.15
C GLU A 82 1.05 -6.05 -6.97
N VAL A 83 1.36 -5.39 -5.87
CA VAL A 83 0.46 -5.27 -4.71
C VAL A 83 -0.88 -4.65 -5.13
N PHE A 84 -0.84 -3.56 -5.88
CA PHE A 84 -2.02 -2.88 -6.39
C PHE A 84 -2.86 -3.81 -7.30
N THR A 85 -2.22 -4.47 -8.25
CA THR A 85 -2.88 -5.37 -9.20
C THR A 85 -3.55 -6.54 -8.47
N ARG A 86 -2.85 -7.18 -7.55
CA ARG A 86 -3.36 -8.33 -6.80
C ARG A 86 -4.46 -7.95 -5.82
N PHE A 87 -4.33 -6.80 -5.17
CA PHE A 87 -5.36 -6.30 -4.28
C PHE A 87 -6.67 -6.05 -5.05
N ASN A 88 -6.59 -5.38 -6.20
CA ASN A 88 -7.76 -5.09 -7.03
C ASN A 88 -8.36 -6.34 -7.69
N ALA A 89 -7.57 -7.37 -7.93
CA ALA A 89 -8.05 -8.65 -8.45
C ALA A 89 -8.69 -9.53 -7.36
N SER A 90 -8.55 -9.17 -6.09
CA SER A 90 -9.12 -9.95 -5.00
C SER A 90 -10.65 -9.91 -5.03
N SER A 91 -11.27 -11.02 -4.60
CA SER A 91 -12.73 -11.19 -4.62
C SER A 91 -13.50 -10.18 -3.77
N VAL A 92 -12.82 -9.50 -2.84
CA VAL A 92 -13.44 -8.50 -1.96
C VAL A 92 -13.82 -7.24 -2.71
N TYR A 93 -12.98 -6.84 -3.66
CA TYR A 93 -13.21 -5.69 -4.53
C TYR A 93 -13.41 -6.10 -6.00
N GLY A 94 -13.43 -7.40 -6.27
CA GLY A 94 -13.88 -7.94 -7.53
C GLY A 94 -15.26 -7.40 -7.87
N ARG A 95 -15.61 -7.42 -9.12
CA ARG A 95 -16.84 -6.85 -9.69
C ARG A 95 -18.01 -6.95 -8.69
N PRO A 96 -18.59 -5.83 -8.25
CA PRO A 96 -19.76 -5.89 -7.40
C PRO A 96 -20.82 -6.72 -8.11
N LYS A 97 -21.27 -7.77 -7.42
CA LYS A 97 -22.34 -8.64 -7.94
C LYS A 97 -23.64 -7.87 -8.15
N ASN A 98 -23.75 -6.71 -7.50
CA ASN A 98 -24.95 -5.87 -7.49
C ASN A 98 -24.58 -4.45 -7.91
N GLY A 99 -24.43 -4.20 -9.21
CA GLY A 99 -24.45 -2.86 -9.74
C GLY A 99 -25.84 -2.22 -9.62
N TYR A 100 -25.93 -0.91 -9.76
CA TYR A 100 -27.22 -0.24 -9.82
C TYR A 100 -27.90 -0.55 -11.16
N LYS A 101 -29.08 -1.19 -11.13
CA LYS A 101 -29.85 -1.58 -12.33
C LYS A 101 -29.03 -2.35 -13.38
N GLY A 102 -28.12 -3.21 -12.96
CA GLY A 102 -27.27 -3.99 -13.85
C GLY A 102 -26.03 -3.26 -14.37
N TYR A 103 -25.85 -1.99 -14.04
CA TYR A 103 -24.67 -1.20 -14.42
C TYR A 103 -23.62 -1.16 -13.33
N ARG A 104 -22.36 -1.14 -13.74
CA ARG A 104 -21.25 -0.92 -12.82
C ARG A 104 -21.23 0.55 -12.41
N VAL A 105 -21.28 0.79 -11.11
CA VAL A 105 -21.15 2.14 -10.56
C VAL A 105 -19.68 2.46 -10.32
N LEU A 106 -19.21 3.55 -10.89
CA LEU A 106 -17.84 4.07 -10.68
C LEU A 106 -17.95 5.45 -10.05
N ALA A 107 -17.15 5.66 -9.00
CA ALA A 107 -16.97 6.97 -8.39
C ALA A 107 -15.56 7.45 -8.72
N GLY A 108 -15.44 8.72 -9.13
CA GLY A 108 -14.16 9.34 -9.39
C GLY A 108 -14.11 10.73 -8.74
N ASP A 109 -12.95 11.07 -8.23
CA ASP A 109 -12.68 12.41 -7.69
C ASP A 109 -11.41 12.95 -8.33
N GLY A 110 -11.33 14.26 -8.48
CA GLY A 110 -10.19 14.94 -9.06
C GLY A 110 -9.26 15.49 -7.99
N THR A 111 -7.97 15.29 -8.18
CA THR A 111 -6.94 15.91 -7.35
C THR A 111 -6.13 16.90 -8.16
N ALA A 112 -6.04 18.15 -7.69
CA ALA A 112 -5.15 19.13 -8.27
C ALA A 112 -3.77 19.03 -7.63
N ILE A 113 -2.74 18.87 -8.46
CA ILE A 113 -1.35 18.88 -8.01
C ILE A 113 -0.74 20.22 -8.40
N ASN A 114 -0.40 21.04 -7.39
CA ASN A 114 0.30 22.29 -7.63
C ASN A 114 1.77 21.98 -7.93
N MET A 115 2.16 22.18 -9.18
CA MET A 115 3.55 22.08 -9.58
C MET A 115 4.22 23.45 -9.49
N ALA A 116 5.47 23.46 -9.03
CA ALA A 116 6.27 24.68 -9.07
C ALA A 116 6.35 25.17 -10.51
N ARG A 117 6.08 26.48 -10.71
CA ARG A 117 6.17 27.09 -12.03
C ARG A 117 7.62 27.06 -12.48
N ASN A 118 7.91 26.34 -13.55
CA ASN A 118 9.23 26.38 -14.15
C ASN A 118 9.35 27.68 -14.97
N PRO A 119 10.19 28.64 -14.56
CA PRO A 119 10.32 29.91 -15.28
C PRO A 119 10.95 29.73 -16.67
N ASN A 120 11.54 28.56 -16.95
CA ASN A 120 12.20 28.24 -18.22
C ASN A 120 11.38 27.26 -19.07
N ALA A 121 10.14 27.01 -18.73
CA ALA A 121 9.25 26.15 -19.51
C ALA A 121 8.49 26.96 -20.57
#